data_e0b01ff567e7baffef28537dfda98314
#
_entry.id   e0b01ff567e7baffef28537dfda98314
#
_cell.length_a   1.000
_cell.length_b   1.000
_cell.length_c   1.000
_cell.angle_alpha   90.00
_cell.angle_beta   90.00
_cell.angle_gamma   90.00
#
_symmetry.space_group_name_H-M   'P 1'
#
loop_
_entity.id
_entity.type
_entity.pdbx_description
1 polymer ?
#
loop_
_entity_poly.entity_id
_entity_poly.type
_entity_poly.pdbx_seq_one_letter_code
_entity_poly.pdbx_strand_id
1 'polypeptide(L)'
;MIFITCGLGGGTGTGAAPVVAEIAKKMGALTIGVVTLPFTIEGKKRIENSIYGLERMESIVDTLIVIPNDKLLELAPELPLHTAFKVADEILTNAVKGTTELVTKAGLVNLDFADIKAVMVNGGVSLIGMGESDSQQRAIDAVEKALENPLLDVDVSNSNTGSDSDND
;
A
#
# COMPACT_ATOMS: atom_id res chain seq x y z
N MET A 1 -13.37 2.47 11.12
CA MET A 1 -12.29 2.28 10.17
C MET A 1 -12.69 1.26 9.13
N ILE A 2 -12.40 1.52 7.87
CA ILE A 2 -12.71 0.63 6.75
C ILE A 2 -11.43 0.43 5.93
N PHE A 3 -11.06 -0.83 5.70
CA PHE A 3 -10.01 -1.21 4.77
C PHE A 3 -10.61 -1.57 3.42
N ILE A 4 -10.02 -1.02 2.36
CA ILE A 4 -10.39 -1.32 0.99
C ILE A 4 -9.17 -1.89 0.30
N THR A 5 -9.24 -3.16 -0.08
CA THR A 5 -8.12 -3.84 -0.71
C THR A 5 -8.47 -4.27 -2.13
N CYS A 6 -7.56 -4.02 -3.07
CA CYS A 6 -7.73 -4.49 -4.44
C CYS A 6 -6.41 -4.52 -5.21
N GLY A 7 -6.36 -5.34 -6.25
CA GLY A 7 -5.36 -5.22 -7.30
C GLY A 7 -5.81 -4.19 -8.33
N LEU A 8 -4.95 -3.21 -8.60
CA LEU A 8 -5.16 -2.21 -9.64
C LEU A 8 -4.72 -2.74 -11.03
N GLY A 9 -5.21 -2.10 -12.08
CA GLY A 9 -4.90 -2.43 -13.47
C GLY A 9 -5.97 -3.29 -14.17
N GLY A 10 -6.78 -4.01 -13.42
CA GLY A 10 -7.96 -4.71 -13.93
C GLY A 10 -9.19 -3.80 -14.01
N GLY A 11 -10.33 -4.36 -14.39
CA GLY A 11 -11.59 -3.61 -14.49
C GLY A 11 -12.27 -3.43 -13.14
N THR A 12 -12.44 -4.51 -12.38
CA THR A 12 -13.24 -4.53 -11.14
C THR A 12 -12.59 -3.70 -10.04
N GLY A 13 -11.35 -4.03 -9.64
CA GLY A 13 -10.64 -3.33 -8.57
C GLY A 13 -10.45 -1.85 -8.88
N THR A 14 -9.93 -1.55 -10.06
CA THR A 14 -9.65 -0.18 -10.50
C THR A 14 -10.91 0.70 -10.56
N GLY A 15 -12.04 0.12 -10.98
CA GLY A 15 -13.29 0.86 -11.12
C GLY A 15 -14.11 0.95 -9.83
N ALA A 16 -14.22 -0.16 -9.09
CA ALA A 16 -15.11 -0.25 -7.92
C ALA A 16 -14.49 0.29 -6.63
N ALA A 17 -13.17 0.08 -6.41
CA ALA A 17 -12.54 0.48 -5.16
C ALA A 17 -12.69 1.98 -4.84
N PRO A 18 -12.47 2.91 -5.79
CA PRO A 18 -12.70 4.34 -5.53
C PRO A 18 -14.14 4.66 -5.14
N VAL A 19 -15.12 3.99 -5.75
CA VAL A 19 -16.54 4.22 -5.44
C VAL A 19 -16.86 3.75 -4.02
N VAL A 20 -16.36 2.59 -3.62
CA VAL A 20 -16.51 2.08 -2.25
C VAL A 20 -15.83 3.02 -1.25
N ALA A 21 -14.65 3.52 -1.60
CA ALA A 21 -13.92 4.49 -0.77
C ALA A 21 -14.71 5.80 -0.56
N GLU A 22 -15.33 6.34 -1.61
CA GLU A 22 -16.19 7.50 -1.49
C GLU A 22 -17.37 7.28 -0.54
N ILE A 23 -18.00 6.11 -0.62
CA ILE A 23 -19.11 5.76 0.25
C ILE A 23 -18.64 5.67 1.70
N ALA A 24 -17.52 4.97 1.93
CA ALA A 24 -16.90 4.85 3.26
C ALA A 24 -16.56 6.22 3.86
N LYS A 25 -16.00 7.12 3.05
CA LYS A 25 -15.66 8.49 3.45
C LYS A 25 -16.90 9.31 3.80
N LYS A 26 -17.96 9.23 2.99
CA LYS A 26 -19.25 9.88 3.25
C LYS A 26 -19.91 9.39 4.55
N MET A 27 -19.64 8.16 4.96
CA MET A 27 -20.09 7.62 6.26
C MET A 27 -19.26 8.10 7.44
N GLY A 28 -18.23 8.91 7.23
CA GLY A 28 -17.33 9.42 8.28
C GLY A 28 -16.34 8.40 8.81
N ALA A 29 -16.17 7.27 8.12
CA ALA A 29 -15.22 6.25 8.52
C ALA A 29 -13.79 6.61 8.10
N LEU A 30 -12.81 6.36 8.97
CA LEU A 30 -11.41 6.36 8.57
C LEU A 30 -11.21 5.30 7.47
N THR A 31 -10.82 5.75 6.29
CA THR A 31 -10.77 4.93 5.07
C THR A 31 -9.33 4.70 4.66
N ILE A 32 -8.89 3.44 4.70
CA ILE A 32 -7.53 3.03 4.36
C ILE A 32 -7.59 2.16 3.10
N GLY A 33 -6.91 2.60 2.04
CA GLY A 33 -6.70 1.82 0.84
C GLY A 33 -5.43 0.98 0.97
N VAL A 34 -5.49 -0.30 0.61
CA VAL A 34 -4.30 -1.15 0.45
C VAL A 34 -4.37 -1.78 -0.92
N VAL A 35 -3.51 -1.34 -1.83
CA VAL A 35 -3.62 -1.69 -3.24
C VAL A 35 -2.31 -2.28 -3.77
N THR A 36 -2.42 -3.23 -4.70
CA THR A 36 -1.28 -3.74 -5.43
C THR A 36 -1.24 -3.19 -6.85
N LEU A 37 -0.04 -2.83 -7.32
CA LEU A 37 0.20 -2.49 -8.71
C LEU A 37 0.55 -3.75 -9.50
N PRO A 38 0.13 -3.84 -10.78
CA PRO A 38 0.42 -5.00 -11.61
C PRO A 38 1.92 -5.17 -11.86
N PHE A 39 2.30 -6.39 -12.18
CA PHE A 39 3.64 -6.65 -12.73
C PHE A 39 3.79 -6.02 -14.11
N THR A 40 4.99 -5.53 -14.43
CA THR A 40 5.31 -4.96 -15.76
C THR A 40 5.01 -5.96 -16.88
N ILE A 41 5.23 -7.24 -16.63
CA ILE A 41 4.95 -8.32 -17.59
C ILE A 41 3.45 -8.48 -17.92
N GLU A 42 2.55 -7.96 -17.11
CA GLU A 42 1.10 -8.01 -17.36
C GLU A 42 0.66 -7.05 -18.50
N GLY A 43 1.55 -6.18 -18.92
CA GLY A 43 1.41 -5.33 -20.09
C GLY A 43 1.02 -3.89 -19.80
N LYS A 44 1.40 -3.01 -20.73
CA LYS A 44 1.30 -1.56 -20.63
C LYS A 44 -0.12 -1.07 -20.25
N LYS A 45 -1.15 -1.69 -20.84
CA LYS A 45 -2.54 -1.29 -20.59
C LYS A 45 -2.97 -1.48 -19.14
N ARG A 46 -2.49 -2.53 -18.47
CA ARG A 46 -2.75 -2.75 -17.04
C ARG A 46 -2.04 -1.72 -16.17
N ILE A 47 -0.82 -1.36 -16.53
CA ILE A 47 -0.05 -0.33 -15.84
C ILE A 47 -0.76 1.03 -15.95
N GLU A 48 -1.15 1.46 -17.16
CA GLU A 48 -1.90 2.70 -17.37
C GLU A 48 -3.20 2.74 -16.56
N ASN A 49 -3.96 1.65 -16.59
CA ASN A 49 -5.19 1.54 -15.80
C ASN A 49 -4.91 1.60 -14.29
N SER A 50 -3.80 1.01 -13.82
CA SER A 50 -3.44 1.02 -12.40
C SER A 50 -3.07 2.41 -11.91
N ILE A 51 -2.34 3.18 -12.71
CA ILE A 51 -1.98 4.58 -12.39
C ILE A 51 -3.27 5.42 -12.26
N TYR A 52 -4.19 5.31 -13.21
CA TYR A 52 -5.47 6.00 -13.14
C TYR A 52 -6.28 5.63 -11.89
N GLY A 53 -6.30 4.34 -11.53
CA GLY A 53 -6.96 3.86 -10.32
C GLY A 53 -6.29 4.38 -9.04
N LEU A 54 -4.96 4.42 -9.04
CA LEU A 54 -4.14 4.91 -7.94
C LEU A 54 -4.45 6.38 -7.63
N GLU A 55 -4.39 7.25 -8.64
CA GLU A 55 -4.69 8.68 -8.51
C GLU A 55 -6.09 8.93 -7.94
N ARG A 56 -7.08 8.17 -8.41
CA ARG A 56 -8.45 8.25 -7.89
C ARG A 56 -8.55 7.79 -6.43
N MET A 57 -7.88 6.69 -6.08
CA MET A 57 -7.87 6.21 -4.69
C MET A 57 -7.20 7.21 -3.76
N GLU A 58 -6.03 7.74 -4.15
CA GLU A 58 -5.27 8.72 -3.38
C GLU A 58 -6.10 9.97 -3.05
N SER A 59 -6.89 10.46 -4.01
CA SER A 59 -7.73 11.65 -3.80
C SER A 59 -8.91 11.43 -2.83
N ILE A 60 -9.26 10.18 -2.51
CA ILE A 60 -10.45 9.83 -1.74
C ILE A 60 -10.10 9.32 -0.34
N VAL A 61 -9.15 8.38 -0.24
CA VAL A 61 -8.83 7.70 1.03
C VAL A 61 -8.05 8.59 1.98
N ASP A 62 -8.08 8.27 3.27
CA ASP A 62 -7.26 8.98 4.27
C ASP A 62 -5.79 8.57 4.21
N THR A 63 -5.55 7.29 3.95
CA THR A 63 -4.22 6.70 3.78
C THR A 63 -4.28 5.66 2.68
N LEU A 64 -3.29 5.67 1.80
CA LEU A 64 -3.16 4.73 0.71
C LEU A 64 -1.82 3.98 0.81
N ILE A 65 -1.89 2.69 1.09
CA ILE A 65 -0.72 1.80 1.10
C ILE A 65 -0.62 1.16 -0.29
N VAL A 66 0.52 1.37 -0.94
CA VAL A 66 0.78 0.88 -2.29
C VAL A 66 1.83 -0.22 -2.24
N ILE A 67 1.53 -1.36 -2.84
CA ILE A 67 2.42 -2.52 -2.94
C ILE A 67 2.75 -2.74 -4.42
N PRO A 68 3.93 -2.34 -4.89
CA PRO A 68 4.35 -2.56 -6.27
C PRO A 68 4.79 -4.02 -6.44
N ASN A 69 4.04 -4.80 -7.24
CA ASN A 69 4.34 -6.22 -7.43
C ASN A 69 5.73 -6.46 -8.03
N ASP A 70 6.23 -5.56 -8.89
CA ASP A 70 7.57 -5.71 -9.48
C ASP A 70 8.67 -5.76 -8.41
N LYS A 71 8.53 -5.02 -7.31
CA LYS A 71 9.48 -5.06 -6.19
C LYS A 71 9.53 -6.42 -5.49
N LEU A 72 8.48 -7.22 -5.60
CA LEU A 72 8.46 -8.58 -5.08
C LEU A 72 9.32 -9.55 -5.90
N LEU A 73 9.49 -9.28 -7.20
CA LEU A 73 10.39 -10.05 -8.05
C LEU A 73 11.86 -9.76 -7.73
N GLU A 74 12.18 -8.57 -7.22
CA GLU A 74 13.53 -8.24 -6.76
C GLU A 74 13.92 -9.08 -5.52
N LEU A 75 12.95 -9.40 -4.66
CA LEU A 75 13.16 -10.24 -3.47
C LEU A 75 13.40 -11.71 -3.82
N ALA A 76 12.85 -12.18 -4.94
CA ALA A 76 12.93 -13.58 -5.34
C ALA A 76 12.85 -13.74 -6.87
N PRO A 77 13.91 -13.39 -7.61
CA PRO A 77 13.91 -13.32 -9.07
C PRO A 77 13.69 -14.67 -9.77
N GLU A 78 13.91 -15.78 -9.07
CA GLU A 78 13.75 -17.13 -9.63
C GLU A 78 12.35 -17.73 -9.44
N LEU A 79 11.42 -16.99 -8.80
CA LEU A 79 10.07 -17.51 -8.55
C LEU A 79 9.21 -17.55 -9.84
N PRO A 80 8.51 -18.66 -10.07
CA PRO A 80 7.48 -18.69 -11.10
C PRO A 80 6.41 -17.61 -10.83
N LEU A 81 5.87 -17.00 -11.89
CA LEU A 81 4.92 -15.90 -11.79
C LEU A 81 3.71 -16.20 -10.89
N HIS A 82 3.17 -17.44 -10.93
CA HIS A 82 2.07 -17.83 -10.07
C HIS A 82 2.44 -17.83 -8.57
N THR A 83 3.71 -18.07 -8.25
CA THR A 83 4.21 -18.00 -6.88
C THR A 83 4.42 -16.54 -6.47
N ALA A 84 4.87 -15.68 -7.37
CA ALA A 84 4.99 -14.25 -7.12
C ALA A 84 3.63 -13.61 -6.77
N PHE A 85 2.54 -14.01 -7.42
CA PHE A 85 1.20 -13.58 -7.04
C PHE A 85 0.80 -14.03 -5.62
N LYS A 86 1.15 -15.25 -5.22
CA LYS A 86 0.90 -15.71 -3.84
C LYS A 86 1.66 -14.91 -2.80
N VAL A 87 2.91 -14.55 -3.10
CA VAL A 87 3.71 -13.67 -2.22
C VAL A 87 3.07 -12.28 -2.13
N ALA A 88 2.58 -11.73 -3.24
CA ALA A 88 1.84 -10.47 -3.23
C ALA A 88 0.60 -10.53 -2.33
N ASP A 89 -0.18 -11.61 -2.42
CA ASP A 89 -1.37 -11.83 -1.58
C ASP A 89 -1.01 -11.97 -0.09
N GLU A 90 0.10 -12.64 0.23
CA GLU A 90 0.58 -12.77 1.61
C GLU A 90 1.02 -11.41 2.18
N ILE A 91 1.75 -10.62 1.41
CA ILE A 91 2.17 -9.27 1.82
C ILE A 91 0.96 -8.37 2.03
N LEU A 92 -0.02 -8.41 1.11
CA LEU A 92 -1.26 -7.68 1.25
C LEU A 92 -2.01 -8.07 2.54
N THR A 93 -2.09 -9.36 2.81
CA THR A 93 -2.72 -9.90 4.03
C THR A 93 -1.99 -9.41 5.28
N ASN A 94 -0.67 -9.48 5.30
CA ASN A 94 0.16 -9.05 6.42
C ASN A 94 0.09 -7.53 6.64
N ALA A 95 0.02 -6.74 5.56
CA ALA A 95 -0.17 -5.30 5.62
C ALA A 95 -1.50 -4.93 6.33
N VAL A 96 -2.59 -5.53 5.89
CA VAL A 96 -3.92 -5.30 6.49
C VAL A 96 -3.96 -5.80 7.93
N LYS A 97 -3.41 -7.00 8.19
CA LYS A 97 -3.35 -7.60 9.53
C LYS A 97 -2.53 -6.74 10.48
N GLY A 98 -1.31 -6.35 10.10
CA GLY A 98 -0.43 -5.53 10.93
C GLY A 98 -1.08 -4.19 11.29
N THR A 99 -1.65 -3.49 10.31
CA THR A 99 -2.35 -2.23 10.56
C THR A 99 -3.58 -2.42 11.45
N THR A 100 -4.33 -3.52 11.28
CA THR A 100 -5.49 -3.82 12.12
C THR A 100 -5.08 -4.16 13.55
N GLU A 101 -4.00 -4.91 13.73
CA GLU A 101 -3.49 -5.29 15.05
C GLU A 101 -3.02 -4.09 15.86
N LEU A 102 -2.46 -3.04 15.23
CA LEU A 102 -2.11 -1.79 15.91
C LEU A 102 -3.32 -1.13 16.60
N VAL A 103 -4.51 -1.32 16.05
CA VAL A 103 -5.76 -0.72 16.57
C VAL A 103 -6.49 -1.64 17.53
N THR A 104 -6.43 -2.97 17.31
CA THR A 104 -7.28 -3.94 18.01
C THR A 104 -6.58 -4.67 19.14
N LYS A 105 -5.26 -4.80 19.08
CA LYS A 105 -4.48 -5.47 20.12
C LYS A 105 -3.94 -4.45 21.12
N ALA A 106 -4.30 -4.61 22.40
CA ALA A 106 -3.62 -3.94 23.48
C ALA A 106 -2.16 -4.40 23.52
N GLY A 107 -1.24 -3.53 23.11
CA GLY A 107 0.21 -3.78 23.17
C GLY A 107 0.83 -3.21 24.46
N LEU A 108 2.17 -3.25 24.52
CA LEU A 108 2.95 -2.59 25.60
C LEU A 108 2.72 -1.07 25.61
N VAL A 109 2.34 -0.48 24.50
CA VAL A 109 1.91 0.92 24.37
C VAL A 109 0.46 0.90 23.90
N ASN A 110 -0.46 1.40 24.72
CA ASN A 110 -1.85 1.59 24.31
C ASN A 110 -1.93 2.80 23.39
N LEU A 111 -1.96 2.53 22.08
CA LEU A 111 -2.33 3.53 21.10
C LEU A 111 -3.86 3.63 21.07
N ASP A 112 -4.39 4.81 21.39
CA ASP A 112 -5.82 5.05 21.23
C ASP A 112 -6.16 5.16 19.73
N PHE A 113 -7.36 4.71 19.37
CA PHE A 113 -7.88 4.89 17.99
C PHE A 113 -7.81 6.35 17.53
N ALA A 114 -7.98 7.30 18.45
CA ALA A 114 -7.85 8.72 18.17
C ALA A 114 -6.43 9.12 17.71
N ASP A 115 -5.40 8.55 18.31
CA ASP A 115 -3.99 8.82 17.97
C ASP A 115 -3.67 8.26 16.57
N ILE A 116 -4.08 7.02 16.32
CA ILE A 116 -3.91 6.38 15.00
C ILE A 116 -4.67 7.16 13.93
N LYS A 117 -5.90 7.57 14.22
CA LYS A 117 -6.69 8.39 13.32
C LYS A 117 -5.99 9.72 13.01
N ALA A 118 -5.42 10.39 14.02
CA ALA A 118 -4.72 11.66 13.83
C ALA A 118 -3.51 11.54 12.89
N VAL A 119 -2.80 10.42 12.94
CA VAL A 119 -1.63 10.16 12.05
C VAL A 119 -2.08 9.75 10.65
N MET A 120 -3.16 8.97 10.54
CA MET A 120 -3.61 8.40 9.26
C MET A 120 -4.54 9.31 8.46
N VAL A 121 -5.23 10.25 9.10
CA VAL A 121 -6.07 11.23 8.37
C VAL A 121 -5.19 12.14 7.54
N ASN A 122 -5.43 12.21 6.24
CA ASN A 122 -4.62 12.93 5.26
C ASN A 122 -3.15 12.44 5.19
N GLY A 123 -2.91 11.17 5.50
CA GLY A 123 -1.60 10.55 5.44
C GLY A 123 -1.05 10.38 4.01
N GLY A 124 -1.91 10.54 2.99
CA GLY A 124 -1.52 10.39 1.59
C GLY A 124 -1.04 8.97 1.25
N VAL A 125 -0.10 8.88 0.34
CA VAL A 125 0.54 7.61 -0.02
C VAL A 125 1.51 7.21 1.10
N SER A 126 1.31 5.99 1.60
CA SER A 126 2.15 5.39 2.65
C SER A 126 2.79 4.12 2.14
N LEU A 127 4.00 3.86 2.58
CA LEU A 127 4.71 2.63 2.28
C LEU A 127 4.71 1.72 3.51
N ILE A 128 4.79 0.42 3.28
CA ILE A 128 4.87 -0.56 4.35
C ILE A 128 6.13 -1.40 4.19
N GLY A 129 6.92 -1.47 5.25
CA GLY A 129 8.05 -2.38 5.36
C GLY A 129 7.73 -3.49 6.36
N MET A 130 8.22 -4.68 6.08
CA MET A 130 8.07 -5.83 6.98
C MET A 130 9.43 -6.43 7.26
N GLY A 131 9.69 -6.72 8.53
CA GLY A 131 10.89 -7.41 9.00
C GLY A 131 10.56 -8.40 10.09
N GLU A 132 11.16 -9.57 10.02
CA GLU A 132 11.01 -10.64 10.99
C GLU A 132 12.38 -11.18 11.40
N SER A 133 12.58 -11.44 12.70
CA SER A 133 13.83 -12.00 13.22
C SER A 133 13.58 -12.87 14.43
N ASP A 134 14.28 -14.00 14.48
CA ASP A 134 14.31 -14.94 15.61
C ASP A 134 15.62 -14.85 16.41
N SER A 135 16.48 -13.86 16.14
CA SER A 135 17.77 -13.68 16.81
C SER A 135 17.62 -13.21 18.25
N GLN A 136 18.74 -13.19 18.99
CA GLN A 136 18.77 -12.63 20.35
C GLN A 136 18.49 -11.11 20.37
N GLN A 137 18.80 -10.40 19.27
CA GLN A 137 18.50 -8.98 19.08
C GLN A 137 17.30 -8.76 18.17
N ARG A 138 16.37 -9.70 18.15
CA ARG A 138 15.23 -9.79 17.21
C ARG A 138 14.47 -8.49 16.98
N ALA A 139 14.37 -7.62 17.98
CA ALA A 139 13.66 -6.36 17.84
C ALA A 139 14.41 -5.38 16.92
N ILE A 140 15.72 -5.27 17.10
CA ILE A 140 16.57 -4.39 16.28
C ILE A 140 16.65 -4.95 14.86
N ASP A 141 16.97 -6.22 14.73
CA ASP A 141 17.10 -6.89 13.42
C ASP A 141 15.78 -6.86 12.63
N ALA A 142 14.63 -6.99 13.29
CA ALA A 142 13.33 -6.89 12.63
C ALA A 142 13.05 -5.47 12.12
N VAL A 143 13.42 -4.44 12.89
CA VAL A 143 13.27 -3.04 12.45
C VAL A 143 14.23 -2.73 11.30
N GLU A 144 15.49 -3.16 11.37
CA GLU A 144 16.46 -2.97 10.28
C GLU A 144 15.96 -3.64 8.99
N LYS A 145 15.53 -4.89 9.06
CA LYS A 145 14.95 -5.60 7.90
C LYS A 145 13.69 -4.94 7.37
N ALA A 146 12.86 -4.37 8.23
CA ALA A 146 11.67 -3.63 7.81
C ALA A 146 12.04 -2.35 7.07
N LEU A 147 13.08 -1.64 7.51
CA LEU A 147 13.56 -0.40 6.87
C LEU A 147 14.32 -0.66 5.57
N GLU A 148 15.02 -1.79 5.47
CA GLU A 148 15.73 -2.23 4.26
C GLU A 148 14.82 -2.96 3.26
N ASN A 149 13.52 -3.06 3.55
CA ASN A 149 12.58 -3.77 2.69
C ASN A 149 12.45 -3.06 1.33
N PRO A 150 12.68 -3.74 0.19
CA PRO A 150 12.57 -3.15 -1.15
C PRO A 150 11.21 -2.50 -1.46
N LEU A 151 10.15 -2.87 -0.72
CA LEU A 151 8.83 -2.24 -0.83
C LEU A 151 8.82 -0.78 -0.39
N LEU A 152 9.82 -0.34 0.40
CA LEU A 152 9.99 1.06 0.80
C LEU A 152 10.73 1.90 -0.24
N ASP A 153 11.43 1.25 -1.18
CA ASP A 153 12.23 1.92 -2.21
C ASP A 153 11.36 2.25 -3.44
N VAL A 154 10.28 2.99 -3.21
CA VAL A 154 9.38 3.45 -4.27
C VAL A 154 9.63 4.94 -4.51
N ASP A 155 10.18 5.28 -5.68
CA ASP A 155 10.25 6.66 -6.16
C ASP A 155 8.84 7.23 -6.38
N VAL A 156 8.29 7.84 -5.36
CA VAL A 156 7.00 8.58 -5.43
C VAL A 156 7.20 9.96 -6.10
N SER A 157 8.44 10.30 -6.48
CA SER A 157 8.82 11.61 -6.99
C SER A 157 8.40 11.91 -8.44
N ASN A 158 7.84 10.94 -9.17
CA ASN A 158 7.49 11.12 -10.59
C ASN A 158 6.06 11.59 -10.87
N SER A 159 5.27 11.96 -9.86
CA SER A 159 3.91 12.47 -10.08
C SER A 159 3.79 14.01 -10.09
N ASN A 160 4.89 14.75 -9.98
CA ASN A 160 4.81 16.22 -9.82
C ASN A 160 5.75 17.04 -10.74
N THR A 161 5.96 16.59 -12.00
CA THR A 161 6.60 17.44 -13.00
C THR A 161 5.76 17.45 -14.28
N GLY A 162 4.73 18.28 -14.28
CA GLY A 162 3.86 18.51 -15.43
C GLY A 162 3.19 19.88 -15.38
N SER A 163 3.92 20.92 -14.97
CA SER A 163 3.49 22.30 -15.20
C SER A 163 4.68 23.23 -15.18
N ASP A 164 5.51 23.16 -16.21
CA ASP A 164 6.23 24.33 -16.64
C ASP A 164 5.66 24.76 -17.99
N SER A 165 4.85 25.76 -17.89
CA SER A 165 4.41 26.60 -18.97
C SER A 165 5.62 27.34 -19.50
N ASP A 166 6.12 26.97 -20.64
CA ASP A 166 6.96 27.88 -21.43
C ASP A 166 6.07 28.89 -22.12
N ASN A 167 6.11 30.09 -21.54
CA ASN A 167 5.85 31.33 -22.24
C ASN A 167 7.15 31.75 -22.91
N ASP A 168 7.16 31.76 -24.24
CA ASP A 168 7.72 32.83 -25.04
C ASP A 168 7.12 32.79 -26.45
#